data_ac9551d003830eeed2fa29bcb4bd042f
#
_entry.id   ac9551d003830eeed2fa29bcb4bd042f
#
_cell.length_a   1.000
_cell.length_b   1.000
_cell.length_c   1.000
_cell.angle_alpha   90.00
_cell.angle_beta   90.00
_cell.angle_gamma   90.00
#
_symmetry.space_group_name_H-M   'P 1'
#
loop_
_entity.id
_entity.type
_entity.pdbx_description
1 polymer ?
#
loop_
_entity_poly.entity_id
_entity_poly.type
_entity_poly.pdbx_seq_one_letter_code
_entity_poly.pdbx_strand_id
1 'polypeptide(L)'
;CRDDIMVYLIHAGLDESMAFNIMERVRKGMWSKIGAEERETYVNAMREHGVPDWYIEYCSKIKYMFPKAHAAAYIMMALRVAYFKVHKPILYYCAWFSIRATTFDVATMGAGLEAVKAKMKEIRDKGFDATNTEVSLMTTLELCNEMLERGYKFGKIDLYRSEATEFVIDGDTLIPPFITMDSLGENVAKQLVEARSEERR
;
A
#
# COMPACT_ATOMS: atom_id res chain seq x y z
N CYS A 1 -20.92 -4.11 4.85
CA CYS A 1 -20.35 -2.77 4.76
C CYS A 1 -21.32 -1.71 5.29
N ARG A 2 -20.89 -0.45 5.42
CA ARG A 2 -21.76 0.61 5.97
C ARG A 2 -23.03 0.81 5.15
N ASP A 3 -22.92 0.72 3.84
CA ASP A 3 -24.07 0.90 2.93
C ASP A 3 -25.16 -0.16 3.15
N ASP A 4 -24.76 -1.38 3.49
CA ASP A 4 -25.70 -2.47 3.76
C ASP A 4 -26.52 -2.19 5.04
N ILE A 5 -25.93 -1.53 6.05
CA ILE A 5 -26.68 -1.13 7.25
C ILE A 5 -27.77 -0.14 6.87
N MET A 6 -27.42 0.91 6.13
CA MET A 6 -28.39 1.93 5.73
C MET A 6 -29.50 1.35 4.88
N VAL A 7 -29.15 0.59 3.83
CA VAL A 7 -30.13 -0.02 2.91
C VAL A 7 -31.05 -1.00 3.64
N TYR A 8 -30.49 -1.83 4.54
CA TYR A 8 -31.30 -2.77 5.33
C TYR A 8 -32.33 -2.05 6.21
N LEU A 9 -31.91 -0.97 6.90
CA LEU A 9 -32.80 -0.20 7.78
C LEU A 9 -33.90 0.52 7.00
N ILE A 10 -33.57 1.08 5.81
CA ILE A 10 -34.57 1.70 4.92
C ILE A 10 -35.55 0.65 4.43
N HIS A 11 -35.11 -0.54 4.04
CA HIS A 11 -36.00 -1.63 3.62
C HIS A 11 -36.86 -2.19 4.77
N ALA A 12 -36.36 -2.08 6.01
CA ALA A 12 -37.16 -2.39 7.18
C ALA A 12 -38.26 -1.34 7.47
N GLY A 13 -38.21 -0.19 6.80
CA GLY A 13 -39.19 0.89 6.88
C GLY A 13 -38.79 2.07 7.75
N LEU A 14 -37.54 2.14 8.22
CA LEU A 14 -37.04 3.33 8.94
C LEU A 14 -36.92 4.52 7.98
N ASP A 15 -37.14 5.71 8.53
CA ASP A 15 -36.85 6.96 7.84
C ASP A 15 -35.38 7.01 7.36
N GLU A 16 -35.17 7.52 6.14
CA GLU A 16 -33.84 7.55 5.49
C GLU A 16 -32.82 8.33 6.33
N SER A 17 -33.21 9.46 6.93
CA SER A 17 -32.34 10.27 7.77
C SER A 17 -31.94 9.54 9.04
N MET A 18 -32.89 8.82 9.66
CA MET A 18 -32.65 7.99 10.84
C MET A 18 -31.73 6.81 10.50
N ALA A 19 -32.01 6.11 9.40
CA ALA A 19 -31.18 5.00 8.90
C ALA A 19 -29.73 5.46 8.62
N PHE A 20 -29.57 6.64 8.01
CA PHE A 20 -28.26 7.27 7.80
C PHE A 20 -27.55 7.56 9.12
N ASN A 21 -28.24 8.17 10.09
CA ASN A 21 -27.64 8.50 11.37
C ASN A 21 -27.20 7.25 12.14
N ILE A 22 -28.03 6.22 12.18
CA ILE A 22 -27.66 4.93 12.77
C ILE A 22 -26.42 4.36 12.09
N MET A 23 -26.42 4.28 10.76
CA MET A 23 -25.27 3.81 9.98
C MET A 23 -23.99 4.60 10.31
N GLU A 24 -24.06 5.93 10.39
CA GLU A 24 -22.90 6.79 10.72
C GLU A 24 -22.34 6.53 12.12
N ARG A 25 -23.21 6.28 13.12
CA ARG A 25 -22.78 5.92 14.47
C ARG A 25 -22.12 4.54 14.50
N VAL A 26 -22.73 3.56 13.83
CA VAL A 26 -22.21 2.20 13.77
C VAL A 26 -20.87 2.14 13.03
N ARG A 27 -20.78 2.71 11.83
CA ARG A 27 -19.57 2.62 11.02
C ARG A 27 -18.32 3.22 11.65
N LYS A 28 -18.49 4.22 12.52
CA LYS A 28 -17.40 4.88 13.25
C LYS A 28 -17.07 4.22 14.58
N GLY A 29 -17.75 3.13 14.94
CA GLY A 29 -17.60 2.49 16.25
C GLY A 29 -18.05 3.38 17.41
N MET A 30 -18.98 4.30 17.14
CA MET A 30 -19.47 5.27 18.14
C MET A 30 -20.75 4.80 18.85
N TRP A 31 -21.32 3.65 18.44
CA TRP A 31 -22.60 3.15 18.97
C TRP A 31 -22.63 3.05 20.52
N SER A 32 -21.55 2.62 21.13
CA SER A 32 -21.44 2.54 22.59
C SER A 32 -21.10 3.89 23.28
N LYS A 33 -20.75 4.93 22.48
CA LYS A 33 -20.30 6.23 22.97
C LYS A 33 -21.35 7.34 22.85
N ILE A 34 -22.44 7.11 22.10
CA ILE A 34 -23.58 8.03 22.00
C ILE A 34 -24.34 8.05 23.33
N GLY A 35 -25.07 9.14 23.60
CA GLY A 35 -25.88 9.29 24.79
C GLY A 35 -26.93 8.18 24.93
N ALA A 36 -27.29 7.83 26.15
CA ALA A 36 -28.23 6.75 26.41
C ALA A 36 -29.60 7.01 25.74
N GLU A 37 -30.10 8.24 25.82
CA GLU A 37 -31.36 8.68 25.22
C GLU A 37 -31.35 8.57 23.68
N GLU A 38 -30.28 9.05 23.02
CA GLU A 38 -30.14 8.92 21.56
C GLU A 38 -30.08 7.45 21.14
N ARG A 39 -29.34 6.63 21.87
CA ARG A 39 -29.25 5.20 21.59
C ARG A 39 -30.58 4.49 21.79
N GLU A 40 -31.31 4.80 22.85
CA GLU A 40 -32.61 4.22 23.12
C GLU A 40 -33.64 4.57 22.02
N THR A 41 -33.63 5.80 21.54
CA THR A 41 -34.42 6.25 20.39
C THR A 41 -34.15 5.42 19.16
N TYR A 42 -32.88 5.17 18.81
CA TYR A 42 -32.51 4.35 17.65
C TYR A 42 -32.90 2.87 17.86
N VAL A 43 -32.67 2.32 19.04
CA VAL A 43 -33.05 0.92 19.35
C VAL A 43 -34.56 0.70 19.27
N ASN A 44 -35.35 1.62 19.84
CA ASN A 44 -36.80 1.53 19.78
C ASN A 44 -37.31 1.63 18.33
N ALA A 45 -36.82 2.57 17.55
CA ALA A 45 -37.18 2.71 16.15
C ALA A 45 -36.84 1.44 15.34
N MET A 46 -35.66 0.84 15.57
CA MET A 46 -35.30 -0.42 14.89
C MET A 46 -36.24 -1.56 15.30
N ARG A 47 -36.56 -1.69 16.59
CA ARG A 47 -37.51 -2.74 17.06
C ARG A 47 -38.91 -2.57 16.54
N GLU A 48 -39.43 -1.35 16.51
CA GLU A 48 -40.77 -1.03 15.95
C GLU A 48 -40.87 -1.44 14.47
N HIS A 49 -39.76 -1.40 13.73
CA HIS A 49 -39.68 -1.83 12.34
C HIS A 49 -39.19 -3.27 12.16
N GLY A 50 -39.23 -4.09 13.20
CA GLY A 50 -38.93 -5.52 13.14
C GLY A 50 -37.48 -5.90 12.96
N VAL A 51 -36.54 -4.97 13.23
CA VAL A 51 -35.12 -5.29 13.21
C VAL A 51 -34.77 -6.21 14.40
N PRO A 52 -34.16 -7.39 14.14
CA PRO A 52 -33.90 -8.36 15.20
C PRO A 52 -32.92 -7.86 16.26
N ASP A 53 -33.10 -8.24 17.51
CA ASP A 53 -32.23 -7.83 18.62
C ASP A 53 -30.78 -8.24 18.43
N TRP A 54 -30.51 -9.39 17.81
CA TRP A 54 -29.14 -9.80 17.51
C TRP A 54 -28.43 -8.80 16.56
N TYR A 55 -29.17 -8.21 15.59
CA TYR A 55 -28.62 -7.19 14.68
C TYR A 55 -28.27 -5.91 15.45
N ILE A 56 -29.15 -5.47 16.33
CA ILE A 56 -28.95 -4.29 17.18
C ILE A 56 -27.73 -4.51 18.09
N GLU A 57 -27.60 -5.70 18.67
CA GLU A 57 -26.43 -6.06 19.50
C GLU A 57 -25.13 -5.99 18.68
N TYR A 58 -25.12 -6.54 17.46
CA TYR A 58 -23.92 -6.51 16.62
C TYR A 58 -23.49 -5.10 16.23
N CYS A 59 -24.41 -4.12 16.13
CA CYS A 59 -24.07 -2.72 15.91
C CYS A 59 -23.10 -2.18 16.98
N SER A 60 -23.17 -2.68 18.21
CA SER A 60 -22.28 -2.30 19.32
C SER A 60 -20.86 -2.89 19.20
N LYS A 61 -20.71 -3.98 18.48
CA LYS A 61 -19.43 -4.71 18.31
C LYS A 61 -18.60 -4.16 17.15
N ILE A 62 -19.19 -3.39 16.26
CA ILE A 62 -18.53 -2.81 15.10
C ILE A 62 -17.64 -1.65 15.56
N LYS A 63 -16.36 -1.70 15.16
CA LYS A 63 -15.38 -0.64 15.44
C LYS A 63 -15.24 0.32 14.26
N TYR A 64 -15.26 -0.21 13.04
CA TYR A 64 -15.17 0.58 11.82
C TYR A 64 -15.71 -0.20 10.61
N MET A 65 -16.40 0.48 9.71
CA MET A 65 -16.87 -0.08 8.43
C MET A 65 -16.60 0.86 7.27
N PHE A 66 -16.15 0.28 6.16
CA PHE A 66 -15.96 0.99 4.91
C PHE A 66 -17.20 0.90 3.99
N PRO A 67 -17.35 1.86 3.05
CA PRO A 67 -18.37 1.75 2.01
C PRO A 67 -18.06 0.61 1.03
N LYS A 68 -19.08 0.05 0.43
CA LYS A 68 -18.96 -1.00 -0.61
C LYS A 68 -18.15 -0.51 -1.81
N ALA A 69 -18.41 0.71 -2.27
CA ALA A 69 -17.69 1.33 -3.37
C ALA A 69 -16.18 1.47 -3.10
N HIS A 70 -15.80 1.81 -1.85
CA HIS A 70 -14.41 1.86 -1.43
C HIS A 70 -13.74 0.48 -1.54
N ALA A 71 -14.39 -0.56 -0.98
CA ALA A 71 -13.86 -1.92 -1.06
C ALA A 71 -13.72 -2.39 -2.52
N ALA A 72 -14.73 -2.14 -3.37
CA ALA A 72 -14.68 -2.48 -4.79
C ALA A 72 -13.54 -1.75 -5.53
N ALA A 73 -13.35 -0.45 -5.29
CA ALA A 73 -12.29 0.33 -5.91
C ALA A 73 -10.90 -0.19 -5.53
N TYR A 74 -10.66 -0.48 -4.25
CA TYR A 74 -9.37 -1.03 -3.78
C TYR A 74 -9.10 -2.43 -4.30
N ILE A 75 -10.12 -3.31 -4.35
CA ILE A 75 -9.97 -4.64 -4.92
C ILE A 75 -9.67 -4.58 -6.41
N MET A 76 -10.34 -3.71 -7.17
CA MET A 76 -10.05 -3.50 -8.59
C MET A 76 -8.61 -3.02 -8.82
N MET A 77 -8.12 -2.08 -8.01
CA MET A 77 -6.73 -1.62 -8.08
C MET A 77 -5.76 -2.74 -7.72
N ALA A 78 -6.03 -3.49 -6.66
CA ALA A 78 -5.20 -4.63 -6.26
C ALA A 78 -5.11 -5.69 -7.36
N LEU A 79 -6.23 -6.04 -8.00
CA LEU A 79 -6.24 -6.98 -9.12
C LEU A 79 -5.46 -6.48 -10.33
N ARG A 80 -5.54 -5.19 -10.66
CA ARG A 80 -4.75 -4.59 -11.76
C ARG A 80 -3.25 -4.67 -11.47
N VAL A 81 -2.83 -4.34 -10.25
CA VAL A 81 -1.43 -4.45 -9.84
C VAL A 81 -0.98 -5.91 -9.83
N ALA A 82 -1.80 -6.83 -9.30
CA ALA A 82 -1.53 -8.25 -9.30
C ALA A 82 -1.39 -8.83 -10.71
N TYR A 83 -2.18 -8.37 -11.67
CA TYR A 83 -2.05 -8.77 -13.08
C TYR A 83 -0.64 -8.49 -13.60
N PHE A 84 -0.10 -7.29 -13.39
CA PHE A 84 1.27 -6.96 -13.81
C PHE A 84 2.30 -7.81 -13.06
N LYS A 85 2.13 -8.02 -11.77
CA LYS A 85 3.03 -8.83 -10.95
C LYS A 85 3.11 -10.29 -11.43
N VAL A 86 2.00 -10.82 -11.95
CA VAL A 86 1.93 -12.21 -12.46
C VAL A 86 2.39 -12.32 -13.91
N HIS A 87 1.88 -11.46 -14.79
CA HIS A 87 2.05 -11.60 -16.25
C HIS A 87 3.17 -10.75 -16.83
N LYS A 88 3.59 -9.69 -16.13
CA LYS A 88 4.64 -8.75 -16.57
C LYS A 88 5.52 -8.35 -15.35
N PRO A 89 6.10 -9.32 -14.62
CA PRO A 89 6.73 -9.06 -13.33
C PRO A 89 7.85 -8.02 -13.39
N ILE A 90 8.66 -8.00 -14.44
CA ILE A 90 9.76 -7.01 -14.56
C ILE A 90 9.21 -5.57 -14.60
N LEU A 91 8.07 -5.32 -15.25
CA LEU A 91 7.41 -4.02 -15.27
C LEU A 91 6.89 -3.64 -13.89
N TYR A 92 6.33 -4.61 -13.17
CA TYR A 92 5.87 -4.39 -11.80
C TYR A 92 7.03 -3.99 -10.88
N TYR A 93 8.15 -4.72 -10.93
CA TYR A 93 9.33 -4.41 -10.11
C TYR A 93 9.94 -3.06 -10.48
N CYS A 94 10.08 -2.77 -11.78
CA CYS A 94 10.58 -1.49 -12.26
C CYS A 94 9.74 -0.31 -11.73
N ALA A 95 8.42 -0.38 -11.88
CA ALA A 95 7.52 0.66 -11.38
C ALA A 95 7.56 0.79 -9.86
N TRP A 96 7.62 -0.33 -9.13
CA TRP A 96 7.67 -0.29 -7.68
C TRP A 96 8.96 0.33 -7.17
N PHE A 97 10.12 -0.10 -7.67
CA PHE A 97 11.41 0.47 -7.26
C PHE A 97 11.56 1.93 -7.66
N SER A 98 10.99 2.35 -8.80
CA SER A 98 11.05 3.75 -9.24
C SER A 98 10.13 4.69 -8.46
N ILE A 99 8.97 4.20 -7.97
CA ILE A 99 7.92 5.08 -7.43
C ILE A 99 7.74 4.89 -5.92
N ARG A 100 7.89 3.68 -5.40
CA ARG A 100 7.55 3.36 -4.01
C ARG A 100 8.74 3.20 -3.09
N ALA A 101 9.87 2.75 -3.61
CA ALA A 101 11.09 2.62 -2.80
C ALA A 101 11.68 3.99 -2.50
N THR A 102 12.02 4.22 -1.24
CA THR A 102 12.61 5.49 -0.77
C THR A 102 14.03 5.32 -0.25
N THR A 103 14.43 4.08 -0.01
CA THR A 103 15.75 3.73 0.54
C THR A 103 16.32 2.57 -0.25
N PHE A 104 17.56 2.71 -0.67
CA PHE A 104 18.27 1.73 -1.47
C PHE A 104 19.60 1.34 -0.83
N ASP A 105 20.03 0.11 -1.03
CA ASP A 105 21.40 -0.36 -0.84
C ASP A 105 21.81 -1.09 -2.13
N VAL A 106 22.22 -0.29 -3.10
CA VAL A 106 22.50 -0.75 -4.47
C VAL A 106 23.64 -1.77 -4.49
N ALA A 107 24.61 -1.63 -3.57
CA ALA A 107 25.71 -2.57 -3.44
C ALA A 107 25.20 -3.97 -3.02
N THR A 108 24.40 -4.04 -1.98
CA THR A 108 23.77 -5.27 -1.52
C THR A 108 22.80 -5.85 -2.57
N MET A 109 21.95 -5.02 -3.17
CA MET A 109 20.97 -5.44 -4.17
C MET A 109 21.66 -6.00 -5.42
N GLY A 110 22.73 -5.36 -5.89
CA GLY A 110 23.53 -5.77 -7.04
C GLY A 110 24.44 -6.97 -6.77
N ALA A 111 24.78 -7.26 -5.51
CA ALA A 111 25.57 -8.42 -5.13
C ALA A 111 24.77 -9.75 -5.18
N GLY A 112 23.45 -9.68 -5.29
CA GLY A 112 22.57 -10.82 -5.53
C GLY A 112 21.91 -11.40 -4.27
N LEU A 113 21.25 -12.53 -4.46
CA LEU A 113 20.29 -13.09 -3.52
C LEU A 113 20.85 -13.34 -2.12
N GLU A 114 22.03 -13.94 -2.02
CA GLU A 114 22.62 -14.27 -0.72
C GLU A 114 23.01 -13.02 0.09
N ALA A 115 23.51 -11.98 -0.58
CA ALA A 115 23.82 -10.71 0.06
C ALA A 115 22.55 -10.03 0.59
N VAL A 116 21.47 -10.04 -0.20
CA VAL A 116 20.17 -9.50 0.18
C VAL A 116 19.62 -10.24 1.39
N LYS A 117 19.62 -11.58 1.39
CA LYS A 117 19.17 -12.40 2.52
C LYS A 117 19.98 -12.13 3.79
N ALA A 118 21.30 -12.02 3.66
CA ALA A 118 22.19 -11.72 4.78
C ALA A 118 21.88 -10.35 5.38
N LYS A 119 21.68 -9.32 4.53
CA LYS A 119 21.34 -7.97 4.98
C LYS A 119 19.96 -7.90 5.65
N MET A 120 18.97 -8.58 5.09
CA MET A 120 17.65 -8.70 5.70
C MET A 120 17.71 -9.35 7.09
N LYS A 121 18.55 -10.38 7.24
CA LYS A 121 18.77 -11.04 8.53
C LYS A 121 19.45 -10.10 9.52
N GLU A 122 20.50 -9.40 9.11
CA GLU A 122 21.18 -8.41 9.94
C GLU A 122 20.21 -7.37 10.51
N ILE A 123 19.36 -6.78 9.64
CA ILE A 123 18.38 -5.77 10.08
C ILE A 123 17.33 -6.40 11.02
N ARG A 124 16.87 -7.61 10.72
CA ARG A 124 15.88 -8.30 11.55
C ARG A 124 16.43 -8.66 12.93
N ASP A 125 17.70 -9.07 13.01
CA ASP A 125 18.35 -9.44 14.27
C ASP A 125 18.55 -8.23 15.19
N LYS A 126 18.55 -6.98 14.66
CA LYS A 126 18.56 -5.74 15.46
C LYS A 126 17.23 -5.49 16.21
N GLY A 127 16.12 -6.03 15.71
CA GLY A 127 14.81 -5.87 16.34
C GLY A 127 14.43 -4.40 16.55
N PHE A 128 14.23 -4.00 17.78
CA PHE A 128 13.86 -2.62 18.14
C PHE A 128 15.00 -1.59 18.00
N ASP A 129 16.24 -2.05 17.88
CA ASP A 129 17.42 -1.18 17.70
C ASP A 129 17.65 -0.81 16.22
N ALA A 130 16.85 -1.36 15.30
CA ALA A 130 16.90 -0.99 13.90
C ALA A 130 16.46 0.47 13.70
N THR A 131 17.25 1.22 12.94
CA THR A 131 16.92 2.61 12.59
C THR A 131 15.72 2.69 11.63
N ASN A 132 15.05 3.84 11.58
CA ASN A 132 13.96 4.06 10.63
C ASN A 132 14.38 3.84 9.16
N THR A 133 15.62 4.17 8.84
CA THR A 133 16.20 3.94 7.50
C THR A 133 16.34 2.45 7.22
N GLU A 134 16.80 1.66 8.18
CA GLU A 134 16.90 0.20 8.05
C GLU A 134 15.53 -0.47 7.94
N VAL A 135 14.54 0.01 8.69
CA VAL A 135 13.14 -0.46 8.57
C VAL A 135 12.58 -0.18 7.17
N SER A 136 12.84 1.01 6.62
CA SER A 136 12.44 1.34 5.25
C SER A 136 13.19 0.50 4.21
N LEU A 137 14.50 0.29 4.42
CA LEU A 137 15.33 -0.56 3.58
C LEU A 137 14.85 -2.01 3.59
N MET A 138 14.37 -2.52 4.73
CA MET A 138 13.85 -3.87 4.83
C MET A 138 12.73 -4.14 3.81
N THR A 139 11.77 -3.21 3.67
CA THR A 139 10.69 -3.32 2.68
C THR A 139 11.23 -3.38 1.24
N THR A 140 12.26 -2.59 0.94
CA THR A 140 12.93 -2.59 -0.37
C THR A 140 13.64 -3.94 -0.62
N LEU A 141 14.36 -4.45 0.39
CA LEU A 141 15.07 -5.73 0.30
C LEU A 141 14.13 -6.94 0.21
N GLU A 142 12.97 -6.91 0.86
CA GLU A 142 11.96 -7.98 0.73
C GLU A 142 11.48 -8.12 -0.72
N LEU A 143 11.20 -7.01 -1.38
CA LEU A 143 10.81 -7.05 -2.78
C LEU A 143 11.98 -7.37 -3.73
N CYS A 144 13.19 -6.90 -3.38
CA CYS A 144 14.41 -7.27 -4.06
C CYS A 144 14.65 -8.79 -3.99
N ASN A 145 14.51 -9.39 -2.80
CA ASN A 145 14.60 -10.83 -2.61
C ASN A 145 13.60 -11.59 -3.49
N GLU A 146 12.33 -11.16 -3.50
CA GLU A 146 11.31 -11.79 -4.34
C GLU A 146 11.66 -11.70 -5.83
N MET A 147 12.13 -10.55 -6.29
CA MET A 147 12.55 -10.33 -7.68
C MET A 147 13.71 -11.25 -8.08
N LEU A 148 14.73 -11.34 -7.24
CA LEU A 148 15.90 -12.19 -7.46
C LEU A 148 15.54 -13.68 -7.44
N GLU A 149 14.66 -14.13 -6.52
CA GLU A 149 14.16 -15.52 -6.48
C GLU A 149 13.39 -15.91 -7.75
N ARG A 150 12.78 -14.94 -8.43
CA ARG A 150 12.12 -15.13 -9.73
C ARG A 150 13.09 -15.12 -10.92
N GLY A 151 14.39 -14.96 -10.69
CA GLY A 151 15.43 -14.99 -11.71
C GLY A 151 15.74 -13.63 -12.36
N TYR A 152 15.09 -12.54 -11.94
CA TYR A 152 15.43 -11.19 -12.37
C TYR A 152 16.68 -10.70 -11.65
N LYS A 153 17.34 -9.65 -12.16
CA LYS A 153 18.61 -9.14 -11.65
C LYS A 153 18.61 -7.64 -11.53
N PHE A 154 19.46 -7.11 -10.65
CA PHE A 154 19.87 -5.72 -10.69
C PHE A 154 21.17 -5.58 -11.47
N GLY A 155 21.21 -4.62 -12.39
CA GLY A 155 22.41 -4.18 -13.06
C GLY A 155 23.23 -3.23 -12.20
N LYS A 156 24.33 -2.77 -12.77
CA LYS A 156 25.12 -1.67 -12.19
C LYS A 156 24.59 -0.34 -12.70
N ILE A 157 24.81 0.72 -11.93
CA ILE A 157 24.62 2.08 -12.43
C ILE A 157 25.56 2.29 -13.61
N ASP A 158 25.01 2.79 -14.70
CA ASP A 158 25.70 2.96 -15.99
C ASP A 158 25.55 4.41 -16.47
N LEU A 159 26.66 5.07 -16.74
CA LEU A 159 26.67 6.48 -17.12
C LEU A 159 25.81 6.75 -18.38
N TYR A 160 25.75 5.80 -19.29
CA TYR A 160 25.06 5.95 -20.59
C TYR A 160 23.62 5.41 -20.59
N ARG A 161 23.24 4.58 -19.62
CA ARG A 161 21.95 3.85 -19.61
C ARG A 161 21.08 4.18 -18.42
N SER A 162 21.68 4.52 -17.27
CA SER A 162 20.89 4.90 -16.07
C SER A 162 20.15 6.20 -16.30
N GLU A 163 18.91 6.26 -15.86
CA GLU A 163 18.12 7.48 -15.82
C GLU A 163 18.34 8.23 -14.48
N ALA A 164 17.74 9.42 -14.36
CA ALA A 164 17.92 10.22 -13.16
C ALA A 164 17.27 9.59 -11.94
N THR A 165 15.99 9.20 -12.05
CA THR A 165 15.13 8.77 -10.94
C THR A 165 14.44 7.43 -11.16
N GLU A 166 14.36 6.94 -12.40
CA GLU A 166 13.62 5.75 -12.76
C GLU A 166 14.54 4.59 -13.12
N PHE A 167 14.19 3.38 -12.70
CA PHE A 167 14.89 2.17 -13.12
C PHE A 167 14.65 1.90 -14.60
N VAL A 168 15.68 1.39 -15.30
CA VAL A 168 15.59 1.03 -16.71
C VAL A 168 15.56 -0.48 -16.83
N ILE A 169 14.66 -0.99 -17.70
CA ILE A 169 14.54 -2.41 -17.99
C ILE A 169 15.47 -2.78 -19.13
N ASP A 170 16.29 -3.79 -18.91
CA ASP A 170 17.17 -4.39 -19.90
C ASP A 170 17.01 -5.92 -19.87
N GLY A 171 16.08 -6.45 -20.65
CA GLY A 171 15.69 -7.85 -20.58
C GLY A 171 15.18 -8.23 -19.19
N ASP A 172 15.90 -9.11 -18.49
CA ASP A 172 15.57 -9.57 -17.14
C ASP A 172 16.31 -8.78 -16.06
N THR A 173 16.91 -7.65 -16.40
CA THR A 173 17.75 -6.84 -15.51
C THR A 173 17.16 -5.46 -15.34
N LEU A 174 17.13 -4.96 -14.10
CA LEU A 174 16.83 -3.58 -13.75
C LEU A 174 18.12 -2.80 -13.55
N ILE A 175 18.35 -1.77 -14.34
CA ILE A 175 19.47 -0.84 -14.17
C ILE A 175 19.04 0.25 -13.20
N PRO A 176 19.78 0.45 -12.09
CA PRO A 176 19.43 1.47 -11.10
C PRO A 176 19.63 2.88 -11.64
N PRO A 177 18.78 3.85 -11.24
CA PRO A 177 18.96 5.25 -11.56
C PRO A 177 20.06 5.91 -10.72
N PHE A 178 20.52 7.06 -11.17
CA PHE A 178 21.56 7.82 -10.45
C PHE A 178 21.15 8.23 -9.05
N ILE A 179 19.87 8.52 -8.78
CA ILE A 179 19.35 8.90 -7.45
C ILE A 179 19.58 7.82 -6.38
N THR A 180 19.86 6.57 -6.77
CA THR A 180 20.15 5.48 -5.84
C THR A 180 21.58 5.51 -5.30
N MET A 181 22.42 6.39 -5.83
CA MET A 181 23.78 6.62 -5.30
C MET A 181 23.71 7.43 -4.01
N ASP A 182 24.48 6.99 -3.02
CA ASP A 182 24.58 7.71 -1.76
C ASP A 182 25.03 9.17 -1.98
N SER A 183 24.36 10.07 -1.29
CA SER A 183 24.65 11.51 -1.33
C SER A 183 24.43 12.21 -2.68
N LEU A 184 23.84 11.55 -3.66
CA LEU A 184 23.48 12.17 -4.93
C LEU A 184 22.04 12.69 -4.89
N GLY A 185 21.88 14.02 -4.98
CA GLY A 185 20.56 14.66 -5.02
C GLY A 185 19.90 14.56 -6.40
N GLU A 186 18.56 14.63 -6.44
CA GLU A 186 17.78 14.51 -7.67
C GLU A 186 18.18 15.53 -8.76
N ASN A 187 18.49 16.78 -8.37
CA ASN A 187 18.90 17.81 -9.31
C ASN A 187 20.22 17.44 -10.03
N VAL A 188 21.18 16.90 -9.28
CA VAL A 188 22.46 16.45 -9.86
C VAL A 188 22.26 15.23 -10.76
N ALA A 189 21.39 14.29 -10.37
CA ALA A 189 21.05 13.16 -11.20
C ALA A 189 20.44 13.59 -12.54
N LYS A 190 19.56 14.59 -12.54
CA LYS A 190 18.96 15.16 -13.76
C LYS A 190 20.00 15.84 -14.64
N GLN A 191 20.89 16.63 -14.04
CA GLN A 191 21.99 17.29 -14.78
C GLN A 191 22.92 16.30 -15.46
N LEU A 192 23.21 15.14 -14.81
CA LEU A 192 24.02 14.08 -15.42
C LEU A 192 23.37 13.52 -16.68
N VAL A 193 22.05 13.30 -16.65
CA VAL A 193 21.29 12.80 -17.81
C VAL A 193 21.23 13.84 -18.92
N GLU A 194 21.08 15.14 -18.60
CA GLU A 194 21.07 16.24 -19.55
C GLU A 194 22.43 16.38 -20.24
N ALA A 195 23.54 16.43 -19.48
CA ALA A 195 24.89 16.53 -20.02
C ALA A 195 25.24 15.36 -20.97
N ARG A 196 24.84 14.13 -20.61
CA ARG A 196 24.98 12.97 -21.47
C ARG A 196 24.24 13.13 -22.80
N SER A 197 23.07 13.76 -22.79
CA SER A 197 22.26 13.95 -24.00
C SER A 197 22.86 14.99 -24.92
N GLU A 198 23.60 15.96 -24.40
CA GLU A 198 24.31 16.99 -25.17
C GLU A 198 25.56 16.41 -25.86
N GLU A 199 26.30 15.52 -25.20
CA GLU A 199 27.47 14.85 -25.79
C GLU A 199 27.13 13.92 -26.98
N ARG A 200 25.87 13.46 -27.06
CA ARG A 200 25.40 12.56 -28.13
C ARG A 200 24.86 13.30 -29.36
N ARG A 201 24.81 14.61 -29.35
CA ARG A 201 24.40 15.46 -30.48
C ARG A 201 25.61 15.95 -31.26
#